data_c1971404689ca47c7fb346a79cb21965
#
_entry.id   c1971404689ca47c7fb346a79cb21965
#
_cell.length_a   1.000
_cell.length_b   1.000
_cell.length_c   1.000
_cell.angle_alpha   90.00
_cell.angle_beta   90.00
_cell.angle_gamma   90.00
#
_symmetry.space_group_name_H-M   'P 1'
#
loop_
_entity.id
_entity.type
_entity.pdbx_description
1 polymer ?
#
loop_
_entity_poly.entity_id
_entity_poly.type
_entity_poly.pdbx_seq_one_letter_code
_entity_poly.pdbx_strand_id
1 'polypeptide(L)'
;MKLRVFASLSEDINDGWVWLPESVVPKRVVVEIRNFDNKKSVYCEALPIGKNFVKRYNRSDDTTEIKNSDSCIVLNEWYREKLGIDSTQTEHEFKVTTADNPYGHFRASLAHPQIVVRLAMQVAIVGLVLGIISLWK
;
A
#
# COMPACT_ATOMS: atom_id res chain seq x y z
N MET A 1 3.19 -4.51 15.14
CA MET A 1 4.57 -3.93 15.09
C MET A 1 4.49 -2.41 15.05
N LYS A 2 5.41 -1.72 15.70
CA LYS A 2 5.49 -0.25 15.64
C LYS A 2 6.37 0.17 14.46
N LEU A 3 5.85 1.00 13.57
CA LEU A 3 6.57 1.53 12.43
C LEU A 3 6.40 3.04 12.36
N ARG A 4 7.48 3.74 12.03
CA ARG A 4 7.46 5.17 11.74
C ARG A 4 7.05 5.40 10.29
N VAL A 5 6.10 6.30 10.08
CA VAL A 5 5.53 6.60 8.77
C VAL A 5 6.36 7.64 8.04
N PHE A 6 6.77 7.34 6.82
CA PHE A 6 7.46 8.23 5.92
C PHE A 6 6.60 8.50 4.67
N ALA A 7 6.74 9.69 4.08
CA ALA A 7 6.11 10.01 2.81
C ALA A 7 6.81 9.25 1.67
N SER A 8 6.06 8.85 0.64
CA SER A 8 6.67 8.32 -0.59
C SER A 8 7.45 9.40 -1.34
N LEU A 9 8.35 8.97 -2.21
CA LEU A 9 8.97 9.86 -3.18
C LEU A 9 7.91 10.44 -4.12
N SER A 10 8.15 11.62 -4.68
CA SER A 10 7.23 12.29 -5.62
C SER A 10 6.93 11.43 -6.83
N GLU A 11 7.89 10.64 -7.31
CA GLU A 11 7.73 9.70 -8.43
C GLU A 11 6.80 8.52 -8.11
N ASP A 12 6.70 8.12 -6.83
CA ASP A 12 5.91 6.96 -6.36
C ASP A 12 4.49 7.36 -5.86
N ILE A 13 4.08 8.62 -5.97
CA ILE A 13 2.81 9.13 -5.41
C ILE A 13 1.58 8.39 -5.95
N ASN A 14 1.59 8.05 -7.23
CA ASN A 14 0.47 7.40 -7.92
C ASN A 14 0.60 5.88 -7.99
N ASP A 15 1.63 5.32 -7.37
CA ASP A 15 1.88 3.90 -7.44
C ASP A 15 1.02 3.12 -6.43
N GLY A 16 0.61 1.93 -6.84
CA GLY A 16 -0.24 1.04 -6.05
C GLY A 16 0.49 0.25 -4.98
N TRP A 17 1.70 0.66 -4.60
CA TRP A 17 2.53 -0.03 -3.61
C TRP A 17 2.95 0.85 -2.44
N VAL A 18 3.40 0.18 -1.41
CA VAL A 18 4.02 0.73 -0.21
C VAL A 18 5.37 0.08 0.01
N TRP A 19 6.22 0.71 0.79
CA TRP A 19 7.51 0.13 1.15
C TRP A 19 7.50 -0.27 2.62
N LEU A 20 7.90 -1.51 2.89
CA LEU A 20 7.94 -2.13 4.22
C LEU A 20 9.32 -2.72 4.52
N PRO A 21 9.70 -2.90 5.79
CA PRO A 21 10.94 -3.57 6.15
C PRO A 21 11.11 -4.91 5.42
N GLU A 22 12.32 -5.19 4.97
CA GLU A 22 12.64 -6.48 4.29
C GLU A 22 12.40 -7.69 5.20
N SER A 23 12.51 -7.50 6.53
CA SER A 23 12.17 -8.51 7.54
C SER A 23 10.66 -8.84 7.58
N VAL A 24 9.80 -7.93 7.13
CA VAL A 24 8.34 -8.09 7.09
C VAL A 24 7.90 -8.64 5.73
N VAL A 25 8.43 -8.06 4.65
CA VAL A 25 8.15 -8.47 3.27
C VAL A 25 9.48 -8.66 2.51
N PRO A 26 9.96 -9.89 2.36
CA PRO A 26 11.26 -10.14 1.72
C PRO A 26 11.22 -9.99 0.20
N LYS A 27 10.03 -9.93 -0.40
CA LYS A 27 9.80 -9.76 -1.84
C LYS A 27 8.48 -9.01 -2.07
N ARG A 28 8.28 -8.52 -3.29
CA ARG A 28 7.02 -7.92 -3.72
C ARG A 28 5.85 -8.90 -3.50
N VAL A 29 4.82 -8.45 -2.80
CA VAL A 29 3.66 -9.25 -2.41
C VAL A 29 2.46 -8.37 -2.11
N VAL A 30 1.24 -8.87 -2.33
CA VAL A 30 0.03 -8.17 -1.86
C VAL A 30 -0.16 -8.43 -0.37
N VAL A 31 -0.45 -7.35 0.36
CA VAL A 31 -0.66 -7.37 1.81
C VAL A 31 -1.95 -6.65 2.20
N GLU A 32 -2.49 -7.04 3.36
CA GLU A 32 -3.39 -6.22 4.15
C GLU A 32 -2.58 -5.50 5.22
N ILE A 33 -2.65 -4.18 5.25
CA ILE A 33 -2.07 -3.35 6.31
C ILE A 33 -3.22 -2.83 7.16
N ARG A 34 -3.17 -3.08 8.46
CA ARG A 34 -4.15 -2.60 9.43
C ARG A 34 -3.46 -1.71 10.44
N ASN A 35 -3.95 -0.49 10.60
CA ASN A 35 -3.56 0.41 11.66
C ASN A 35 -4.36 0.06 12.93
N PHE A 36 -3.68 -0.32 14.01
CA PHE A 36 -4.35 -0.70 15.26
C PHE A 36 -4.93 0.49 16.01
N ASP A 37 -4.36 1.67 15.84
CA ASP A 37 -4.77 2.87 16.58
C ASP A 37 -6.22 3.30 16.23
N ASN A 38 -6.63 3.08 14.98
CA ASN A 38 -7.95 3.49 14.48
C ASN A 38 -8.74 2.37 13.78
N LYS A 39 -8.20 1.15 13.72
CA LYS A 39 -8.78 -0.06 13.10
C LYS A 39 -9.00 0.02 11.59
N LYS A 40 -8.48 1.05 10.92
CA LYS A 40 -8.54 1.16 9.45
C LYS A 40 -7.58 0.18 8.81
N SER A 41 -7.95 -0.37 7.65
CA SER A 41 -7.10 -1.26 6.87
C SER A 41 -7.16 -0.95 5.38
N VAL A 42 -6.09 -1.33 4.68
CA VAL A 42 -5.99 -1.21 3.23
C VAL A 42 -5.27 -2.42 2.65
N TYR A 43 -5.68 -2.83 1.44
CA TYR A 43 -4.99 -3.83 0.64
C TYR A 43 -4.16 -3.12 -0.42
N CYS A 44 -2.89 -3.47 -0.54
CA CYS A 44 -1.96 -2.89 -1.50
C CYS A 44 -0.80 -3.84 -1.80
N GLU A 45 -0.05 -3.56 -2.83
CA GLU A 45 1.25 -4.21 -3.01
C GLU A 45 2.26 -3.64 -2.02
N ALA A 46 3.14 -4.50 -1.52
CA ALA A 46 4.26 -4.12 -0.66
C ALA A 46 5.58 -4.52 -1.31
N LEU A 47 6.55 -3.62 -1.23
CA LEU A 47 7.91 -3.79 -1.69
C LEU A 47 8.88 -3.73 -0.50
N PRO A 48 9.96 -4.53 -0.51
CA PRO A 48 10.95 -4.48 0.56
C PRO A 48 11.79 -3.20 0.52
N ILE A 49 12.04 -2.61 1.69
CA ILE A 49 12.98 -1.50 1.86
C ILE A 49 14.38 -2.08 1.87
N GLY A 50 14.97 -2.21 0.69
CA GLY A 50 16.35 -2.64 0.53
C GLY A 50 17.35 -1.47 0.57
N LYS A 51 18.66 -1.78 0.61
CA LYS A 51 19.74 -0.79 0.66
C LYS A 51 19.70 0.22 -0.49
N ASN A 52 19.34 -0.24 -1.69
CA ASN A 52 19.25 0.63 -2.88
C ASN A 52 18.09 1.63 -2.76
N PHE A 53 16.96 1.19 -2.18
CA PHE A 53 15.84 2.08 -1.92
C PHE A 53 16.23 3.17 -0.92
N VAL A 54 16.80 2.80 0.23
CA VAL A 54 17.23 3.76 1.26
C VAL A 54 18.21 4.79 0.67
N LYS A 55 19.18 4.34 -0.14
CA LYS A 55 20.14 5.22 -0.80
C LYS A 55 19.48 6.22 -1.77
N ARG A 56 18.48 5.75 -2.54
CA ARG A 56 17.70 6.62 -3.45
C ARG A 56 16.83 7.58 -2.65
N TYR A 57 16.13 7.09 -1.65
CA TYR A 57 15.24 7.85 -0.79
C TYR A 57 15.96 8.99 -0.08
N ASN A 58 17.10 8.71 0.54
CA ASN A 58 17.88 9.68 1.31
C ASN A 58 18.65 10.68 0.44
N ARG A 59 18.65 10.52 -0.88
CA ARG A 59 19.21 11.51 -1.83
C ARG A 59 18.19 12.57 -2.25
N SER A 60 16.91 12.37 -1.96
CA SER A 60 15.88 13.33 -2.30
C SER A 60 15.85 14.46 -1.26
N ASP A 61 15.92 15.69 -1.74
CA ASP A 61 15.94 16.88 -0.88
C ASP A 61 14.57 17.12 -0.18
N ASP A 62 13.51 16.50 -0.72
CA ASP A 62 12.14 16.68 -0.23
C ASP A 62 11.74 15.68 0.87
N THR A 63 12.64 14.78 1.28
CA THR A 63 12.31 13.71 2.22
C THR A 63 13.16 13.74 3.48
N THR A 64 12.57 13.29 4.59
CA THR A 64 13.33 13.08 5.83
C THR A 64 14.12 11.78 5.74
N GLU A 65 15.38 11.80 6.11
CA GLU A 65 16.29 10.66 6.01
C GLU A 65 15.78 9.43 6.79
N ILE A 66 15.76 8.27 6.12
CA ILE A 66 15.54 6.97 6.76
C ILE A 66 16.85 6.48 7.36
N LYS A 67 16.92 6.45 8.70
CA LYS A 67 18.10 5.97 9.45
C LYS A 67 18.01 4.47 9.76
N ASN A 68 16.80 3.97 9.99
CA ASN A 68 16.53 2.56 10.32
C ASN A 68 15.41 2.01 9.43
N SER A 69 15.78 1.18 8.46
CA SER A 69 14.84 0.54 7.53
C SER A 69 13.92 -0.49 8.19
N ASP A 70 14.32 -1.08 9.32
CA ASP A 70 13.57 -2.14 9.98
C ASP A 70 12.38 -1.64 10.81
N SER A 71 12.30 -0.32 11.03
CA SER A 71 11.24 0.30 11.84
C SER A 71 10.47 1.39 11.09
N CYS A 72 10.47 1.35 9.76
CA CYS A 72 9.77 2.34 8.96
C CYS A 72 8.82 1.74 7.93
N ILE A 73 7.81 2.51 7.57
CA ILE A 73 6.89 2.26 6.47
C ILE A 73 6.83 3.52 5.61
N VAL A 74 6.92 3.35 4.28
CA VAL A 74 6.82 4.48 3.34
C VAL A 74 5.49 4.38 2.60
N LEU A 75 4.67 5.40 2.76
CA LEU A 75 3.30 5.47 2.27
C LEU A 75 3.09 6.73 1.43
N ASN A 76 2.42 6.61 0.28
CA ASN A 76 1.89 7.79 -0.41
C ASN A 76 0.71 8.39 0.37
N GLU A 77 0.30 9.59 -0.02
CA GLU A 77 -0.78 10.32 0.64
C GLU A 77 -2.11 9.53 0.63
N TRP A 78 -2.43 8.89 -0.50
CA TRP A 78 -3.64 8.08 -0.64
C TRP A 78 -3.74 6.96 0.39
N TYR A 79 -2.65 6.20 0.60
CA TYR A 79 -2.65 5.11 1.58
C TYR A 79 -2.59 5.62 3.01
N ARG A 80 -1.94 6.76 3.27
CA ARG A 80 -1.98 7.41 4.59
C ARG A 80 -3.40 7.82 4.95
N GLU A 81 -4.14 8.45 4.03
CA GLU A 81 -5.54 8.82 4.22
C GLU A 81 -6.42 7.60 4.49
N LYS A 82 -6.27 6.52 3.69
CA LYS A 82 -7.00 5.25 3.89
C LYS A 82 -6.74 4.62 5.25
N LEU A 83 -5.52 4.73 5.77
CA LEU A 83 -5.12 4.24 7.08
C LEU A 83 -5.40 5.24 8.23
N GLY A 84 -5.91 6.43 7.90
CA GLY A 84 -6.20 7.49 8.87
C GLY A 84 -4.96 8.03 9.55
N ILE A 85 -3.92 8.29 8.76
CA ILE A 85 -2.64 8.85 9.20
C ILE A 85 -2.53 10.26 8.63
N ASP A 86 -2.64 11.25 9.51
CA ASP A 86 -2.67 12.66 9.09
C ASP A 86 -1.28 13.26 8.90
N SER A 87 -0.26 12.68 9.56
CA SER A 87 1.11 13.24 9.55
C SER A 87 2.16 12.16 9.30
N THR A 88 3.27 12.58 8.69
CA THR A 88 4.49 11.78 8.57
C THR A 88 5.37 11.91 9.81
N GLN A 89 6.39 11.06 9.93
CA GLN A 89 7.33 10.99 11.06
C GLN A 89 6.69 10.59 12.38
N THR A 90 5.44 10.13 12.38
CA THR A 90 4.73 9.57 13.53
C THR A 90 4.86 8.04 13.56
N GLU A 91 4.84 7.49 14.76
CA GLU A 91 4.85 6.05 14.98
C GLU A 91 3.42 5.55 15.19
N HIS A 92 3.07 4.47 14.50
CA HIS A 92 1.79 3.79 14.63
C HIS A 92 2.01 2.31 14.79
N GLU A 93 1.03 1.64 15.41
CA GLU A 93 1.05 0.19 15.51
C GLU A 93 0.32 -0.44 14.33
N PHE A 94 1.05 -1.24 13.55
CA PHE A 94 0.52 -1.91 12.37
C PHE A 94 0.51 -3.43 12.52
N LYS A 95 -0.50 -4.05 11.91
CA LYS A 95 -0.49 -5.47 11.54
C LYS A 95 -0.40 -5.55 10.03
N VAL A 96 0.60 -6.29 9.54
CA VAL A 96 0.77 -6.61 8.14
C VAL A 96 0.51 -8.09 7.95
N THR A 97 -0.40 -8.43 7.05
CA THR A 97 -0.76 -9.81 6.75
C THR A 97 -0.64 -10.03 5.25
N THR A 98 0.06 -11.09 4.84
CA THR A 98 0.14 -11.47 3.42
C THR A 98 -1.24 -11.82 2.90
N ALA A 99 -1.62 -11.21 1.79
CA ALA A 99 -2.91 -11.38 1.10
C ALA A 99 -2.70 -11.67 -0.39
N ASP A 100 -1.65 -12.45 -0.72
CA ASP A 100 -1.24 -12.77 -2.09
C ASP A 100 -2.11 -13.90 -2.66
N ASN A 101 -3.39 -13.61 -2.81
CA ASN A 101 -4.41 -14.49 -3.35
C ASN A 101 -5.41 -13.67 -4.21
N PRO A 102 -6.28 -14.31 -5.01
CA PRO A 102 -7.21 -13.59 -5.89
C PRO A 102 -8.07 -12.53 -5.19
N TYR A 103 -8.51 -12.80 -3.96
CA TYR A 103 -9.28 -11.83 -3.17
C TYR A 103 -8.44 -10.63 -2.75
N GLY A 104 -7.21 -10.85 -2.29
CA GLY A 104 -6.29 -9.78 -1.92
C GLY A 104 -5.93 -8.89 -3.12
N HIS A 105 -5.63 -9.49 -4.27
CA HIS A 105 -5.38 -8.76 -5.53
C HIS A 105 -6.58 -7.93 -5.96
N PHE A 106 -7.78 -8.49 -5.88
CA PHE A 106 -9.02 -7.78 -6.15
C PHE A 106 -9.20 -6.57 -5.23
N ARG A 107 -9.02 -6.76 -3.92
CA ARG A 107 -9.10 -5.69 -2.92
C ARG A 107 -8.04 -4.60 -3.14
N ALA A 108 -6.80 -4.98 -3.47
CA ALA A 108 -5.72 -4.04 -3.78
C ALA A 108 -6.05 -3.20 -5.03
N SER A 109 -6.63 -3.81 -6.06
CA SER A 109 -7.05 -3.09 -7.27
C SER A 109 -8.17 -2.07 -6.99
N LEU A 110 -9.12 -2.40 -6.13
CA LEU A 110 -10.17 -1.46 -5.68
C LEU A 110 -9.62 -0.32 -4.81
N ALA A 111 -8.54 -0.55 -4.09
CA ALA A 111 -7.89 0.43 -3.22
C ALA A 111 -6.76 1.21 -3.91
N HIS A 112 -6.51 0.96 -5.21
CA HIS A 112 -5.41 1.56 -5.95
C HIS A 112 -5.51 3.10 -6.01
N PRO A 113 -4.41 3.87 -5.88
CA PRO A 113 -4.43 5.33 -5.93
C PRO A 113 -4.88 5.87 -7.30
N GLN A 114 -4.52 5.22 -8.41
CA GLN A 114 -4.91 5.65 -9.75
C GLN A 114 -6.40 5.37 -10.02
N ILE A 115 -7.14 6.42 -10.39
CA ILE A 115 -8.57 6.33 -10.68
C ILE A 115 -8.87 5.38 -11.84
N VAL A 116 -7.99 5.32 -12.85
CA VAL A 116 -8.15 4.46 -14.03
C VAL A 116 -8.17 2.99 -13.63
N VAL A 117 -7.30 2.57 -12.71
CA VAL A 117 -7.25 1.19 -12.22
C VAL A 117 -8.53 0.83 -11.48
N ARG A 118 -9.01 1.74 -10.60
CA ARG A 118 -10.28 1.53 -9.87
C ARG A 118 -11.47 1.46 -10.81
N LEU A 119 -11.52 2.35 -11.79
CA LEU A 119 -12.62 2.40 -12.78
C LEU A 119 -12.62 1.14 -13.64
N ALA A 120 -11.47 0.69 -14.13
CA ALA A 120 -11.35 -0.55 -14.88
C ALA A 120 -11.87 -1.76 -14.08
N MET A 121 -11.55 -1.82 -12.79
CA MET A 121 -12.03 -2.88 -11.90
C MET A 121 -13.56 -2.81 -11.71
N GLN A 122 -14.14 -1.61 -11.54
CA GLN A 122 -15.59 -1.43 -11.41
C GLN A 122 -16.32 -1.88 -12.68
N VAL A 123 -15.81 -1.52 -13.86
CA VAL A 123 -16.37 -1.93 -15.15
C VAL A 123 -16.29 -3.46 -15.31
N ALA A 124 -15.19 -4.08 -14.92
CA ALA A 124 -15.02 -5.53 -14.94
C ALA A 124 -16.06 -6.25 -14.05
N ILE A 125 -16.34 -5.71 -12.85
CA ILE A 125 -17.37 -6.25 -11.96
C ILE A 125 -18.77 -6.18 -12.63
N VAL A 126 -19.11 -5.01 -13.18
CA VAL A 126 -20.40 -4.83 -13.86
C VAL A 126 -20.53 -5.81 -15.04
N GLY A 127 -19.48 -5.95 -15.84
CA GLY A 127 -19.44 -6.90 -16.96
C GLY A 127 -19.64 -8.35 -16.50
N LEU A 128 -18.98 -8.75 -15.41
CA LEU A 128 -19.13 -10.08 -14.82
C LEU A 128 -20.58 -10.34 -14.37
N VAL A 129 -21.19 -9.38 -13.65
CA VAL A 129 -22.59 -9.50 -13.18
C VAL A 129 -23.54 -9.63 -14.35
N LEU A 130 -23.40 -8.79 -15.38
CA LEU A 130 -24.25 -8.88 -16.58
C LEU A 130 -24.05 -10.19 -17.34
N GLY A 131 -22.82 -10.70 -17.41
CA GLY A 131 -22.52 -12.01 -18.00
C GLY A 131 -23.22 -13.15 -17.26
N ILE A 132 -23.19 -13.15 -15.93
CA ILE A 132 -23.90 -14.15 -15.12
C ILE A 132 -25.43 -14.08 -15.37
N ILE A 133 -26.00 -12.87 -15.35
CA ILE A 133 -27.45 -12.69 -15.60
C ILE A 133 -27.83 -13.21 -16.99
N SER A 134 -26.98 -13.00 -17.99
CA SER A 134 -27.21 -13.45 -19.37
C SER A 134 -27.22 -14.98 -19.50
N LEU A 135 -26.46 -15.69 -18.65
CA LEU A 135 -26.43 -17.16 -18.65
C LEU A 135 -27.68 -17.80 -17.99
N TRP A 136 -28.46 -17.03 -17.25
CA TRP A 136 -29.66 -17.51 -16.53
C TRP A 136 -30.95 -17.26 -17.33
N LYS A 137 -30.86 -16.73 -18.55
CA LYS A 137 -31.98 -16.56 -19.50
C LYS A 137 -31.99 -17.67 -20.54
#